data_43fb722fa016908859f46b0af28451ef
#
_entry.id   43fb722fa016908859f46b0af28451ef
#
_cell.length_a   1.000
_cell.length_b   1.000
_cell.length_c   1.000
_cell.angle_alpha   90.00
_cell.angle_beta   90.00
_cell.angle_gamma   90.00
#
_symmetry.space_group_name_H-M   'P 1'
#
loop_
_entity.id
_entity.type
_entity.pdbx_description
1 polymer ?
#
loop_
_entity_poly.entity_id
_entity_poly.type
_entity_poly.pdbx_seq_one_letter_code
_entity_poly.pdbx_strand_id
1 'polypeptide(L)'
;MDDLKIVFSDVDGTLLDSRQEITPRTLRALKLLQKKEIPFVIISARSPSGIEPIVRKYGLRCSIVSYSGSLILNEERQIIYHRGMSRVEAAKILDFTAQQHFDMAWGAYSFDQWVTPDRTDPRIEREERIVKATAQQGVIADMIADEVHKLLFICAPAWTDTIEATLKAQFPQYEIVK
;
A
#
# COMPACT_ATOMS: atom_id res chain seq x y z
N MET A 1 0.72 -16.05 -31.34
CA MET A 1 0.52 -15.49 -29.97
C MET A 1 1.90 -15.17 -29.47
N ASP A 2 2.23 -13.94 -29.72
CA ASP A 2 3.60 -13.48 -29.59
C ASP A 2 3.95 -13.34 -28.11
N ASP A 3 5.04 -13.86 -27.78
CA ASP A 3 6.07 -13.67 -26.75
C ASP A 3 5.67 -12.78 -25.54
N LEU A 4 4.55 -13.12 -24.89
CA LEU A 4 4.19 -12.51 -23.61
C LEU A 4 5.25 -12.91 -22.58
N LYS A 5 6.08 -11.95 -22.16
CA LYS A 5 7.26 -12.20 -21.30
C LYS A 5 6.96 -12.03 -19.82
N ILE A 6 6.01 -11.15 -19.48
CA ILE A 6 5.63 -10.81 -18.12
C ILE A 6 4.25 -10.18 -18.13
N VAL A 7 3.47 -10.38 -17.06
CA VAL A 7 2.15 -9.77 -16.87
C VAL A 7 2.15 -9.00 -15.56
N PHE A 8 1.71 -7.74 -15.62
CA PHE A 8 1.45 -6.90 -14.46
C PHE A 8 -0.05 -6.71 -14.29
N SER A 9 -0.53 -6.70 -13.06
CA SER A 9 -1.92 -6.42 -12.74
C SER A 9 -2.03 -5.58 -11.47
N ASP A 10 -2.85 -4.55 -11.53
CA ASP A 10 -3.37 -3.90 -10.34
C ASP A 10 -4.37 -4.82 -9.63
N VAL A 11 -4.66 -4.53 -8.35
CA VAL A 11 -5.53 -5.33 -7.49
C VAL A 11 -6.97 -4.84 -7.55
N ASP A 12 -7.20 -3.59 -7.14
CA ASP A 12 -8.53 -3.09 -6.86
C ASP A 12 -9.26 -2.65 -8.14
N GLY A 13 -10.37 -3.31 -8.48
CA GLY A 13 -11.09 -3.04 -9.74
C GLY A 13 -10.44 -3.62 -10.99
N THR A 14 -9.31 -4.34 -10.88
CA THR A 14 -8.61 -4.98 -11.99
C THR A 14 -8.51 -6.49 -11.77
N LEU A 15 -7.71 -6.93 -10.81
CA LEU A 15 -7.56 -8.35 -10.46
C LEU A 15 -8.78 -8.85 -9.69
N LEU A 16 -9.29 -8.03 -8.77
CA LEU A 16 -10.48 -8.29 -7.97
C LEU A 16 -11.72 -7.60 -8.57
N ASP A 17 -12.84 -8.30 -8.58
CA ASP A 17 -14.15 -7.77 -8.95
C ASP A 17 -14.77 -6.91 -7.81
N SER A 18 -15.97 -6.39 -8.03
CA SER A 18 -16.70 -5.59 -7.03
C SER A 18 -17.03 -6.34 -5.73
N ARG A 19 -16.92 -7.68 -5.70
CA ARG A 19 -17.08 -8.52 -4.52
C ARG A 19 -15.75 -8.84 -3.84
N GLN A 20 -14.66 -8.21 -4.27
CA GLN A 20 -13.29 -8.46 -3.80
C GLN A 20 -12.83 -9.91 -4.06
N GLU A 21 -13.22 -10.48 -5.22
CA GLU A 21 -12.92 -11.84 -5.60
C GLU A 21 -12.24 -11.89 -6.99
N ILE A 22 -11.33 -12.85 -7.18
CA ILE A 22 -10.80 -13.17 -8.51
C ILE A 22 -11.84 -14.03 -9.24
N THR A 23 -12.31 -13.57 -10.40
CA THR A 23 -13.29 -14.32 -11.17
C THR A 23 -12.73 -15.68 -11.64
N PRO A 24 -13.59 -16.70 -11.83
CA PRO A 24 -13.11 -18.00 -12.35
C PRO A 24 -12.40 -17.90 -13.70
N ARG A 25 -12.78 -16.94 -14.54
CA ARG A 25 -12.13 -16.68 -15.83
C ARG A 25 -10.71 -16.15 -15.63
N THR A 26 -10.55 -15.11 -14.78
CA THR A 26 -9.25 -14.54 -14.43
C THR A 26 -8.35 -15.58 -13.79
N LEU A 27 -8.88 -16.38 -12.85
CA LEU A 27 -8.10 -17.42 -12.18
C LEU A 27 -7.58 -18.49 -13.17
N ARG A 28 -8.40 -18.88 -14.15
CA ARG A 28 -7.93 -19.80 -15.22
C ARG A 28 -6.80 -19.21 -16.04
N ALA A 29 -6.87 -17.90 -16.36
CA ALA A 29 -5.80 -17.22 -17.09
C ALA A 29 -4.50 -17.18 -16.29
N LEU A 30 -4.57 -16.84 -14.99
CA LEU A 30 -3.41 -16.83 -14.09
C LEU A 30 -2.75 -18.20 -13.96
N LYS A 31 -3.56 -19.28 -13.83
CA LYS A 31 -3.04 -20.66 -13.83
C LYS A 31 -2.36 -21.05 -15.15
N LEU A 32 -2.85 -20.50 -16.27
CA LEU A 32 -2.21 -20.72 -17.57
C LEU A 32 -0.87 -19.99 -17.66
N LEU A 33 -0.76 -18.76 -17.12
CA LEU A 33 0.53 -18.06 -17.03
C LEU A 33 1.53 -18.88 -16.21
N GLN A 34 1.15 -19.36 -15.05
CA GLN A 34 1.97 -20.22 -14.20
C GLN A 34 2.44 -21.46 -14.94
N LYS A 35 1.53 -22.16 -15.66
CA LYS A 35 1.87 -23.36 -16.44
C LYS A 35 2.85 -23.07 -17.59
N LYS A 36 2.81 -21.86 -18.12
CA LYS A 36 3.72 -21.40 -19.19
C LYS A 36 4.97 -20.72 -18.66
N GLU A 37 5.18 -20.72 -17.37
CA GLU A 37 6.30 -20.04 -16.70
C GLU A 37 6.42 -18.55 -17.04
N ILE A 38 5.27 -17.90 -17.34
CA ILE A 38 5.21 -16.47 -17.58
C ILE A 38 5.09 -15.77 -16.24
N PRO A 39 6.06 -14.91 -15.86
CA PRO A 39 6.03 -14.19 -14.60
C PRO A 39 4.77 -13.34 -14.47
N PHE A 40 4.17 -13.38 -13.29
CA PHE A 40 3.05 -12.54 -12.91
C PHE A 40 3.44 -11.61 -11.76
N VAL A 41 3.11 -10.34 -11.87
CA VAL A 41 3.44 -9.30 -10.90
C VAL A 41 2.17 -8.57 -10.48
N ILE A 42 1.92 -8.52 -9.19
CA ILE A 42 0.87 -7.69 -8.61
C ILE A 42 1.45 -6.31 -8.31
N ILE A 43 0.76 -5.25 -8.75
CA ILE A 43 1.10 -3.85 -8.43
C ILE A 43 -0.05 -3.27 -7.62
N SER A 44 0.23 -2.67 -6.45
CA SER A 44 -0.81 -2.09 -5.62
C SER A 44 -0.27 -0.97 -4.72
N ALA A 45 -1.15 -0.07 -4.31
CA ALA A 45 -0.87 0.88 -3.24
C ALA A 45 -0.95 0.25 -1.83
N ARG A 46 -1.35 -1.02 -1.72
CA ARG A 46 -1.44 -1.78 -0.46
C ARG A 46 -0.05 -2.18 0.05
N SER A 47 0.01 -2.47 1.36
CA SER A 47 1.16 -3.13 1.99
C SER A 47 1.31 -4.58 1.50
N PRO A 48 2.48 -5.20 1.67
CA PRO A 48 2.63 -6.64 1.43
C PRO A 48 1.61 -7.49 2.19
N SER A 49 1.40 -7.23 3.48
CA SER A 49 0.38 -7.92 4.31
C SER A 49 -1.05 -7.69 3.82
N GLY A 50 -1.34 -6.58 3.15
CA GLY A 50 -2.64 -6.30 2.53
C GLY A 50 -2.84 -7.03 1.19
N ILE A 51 -1.78 -7.51 0.54
CA ILE A 51 -1.82 -8.28 -0.72
C ILE A 51 -1.76 -9.79 -0.44
N GLU A 52 -1.01 -10.21 0.53
CA GLU A 52 -0.72 -11.61 0.84
C GLU A 52 -1.97 -12.50 1.05
N PRO A 53 -3.07 -12.04 1.69
CA PRO A 53 -4.30 -12.81 1.79
C PRO A 53 -4.90 -13.21 0.43
N ILE A 54 -4.76 -12.33 -0.57
CA ILE A 54 -5.23 -12.60 -1.95
C ILE A 54 -4.34 -13.66 -2.59
N VAL A 55 -3.02 -13.50 -2.48
CA VAL A 55 -2.04 -14.44 -3.03
C VAL A 55 -2.27 -15.85 -2.46
N ARG A 56 -2.41 -15.97 -1.13
CA ARG A 56 -2.65 -17.24 -0.44
C ARG A 56 -3.99 -17.86 -0.80
N LYS A 57 -5.07 -17.08 -0.79
CA LYS A 57 -6.43 -17.55 -1.09
C LYS A 57 -6.51 -18.26 -2.44
N TYR A 58 -5.82 -17.73 -3.45
CA TYR A 58 -5.88 -18.24 -4.82
C TYR A 58 -4.67 -19.06 -5.25
N GLY A 59 -3.69 -19.25 -4.35
CA GLY A 59 -2.46 -20.01 -4.63
C GLY A 59 -1.66 -19.40 -5.77
N LEU A 60 -1.53 -18.06 -5.78
CA LEU A 60 -0.80 -17.36 -6.83
C LEU A 60 0.70 -17.40 -6.55
N ARG A 61 1.46 -17.63 -7.61
CA ARG A 61 2.91 -17.46 -7.62
C ARG A 61 3.22 -16.15 -8.34
N CYS A 62 3.67 -15.14 -7.61
CA CYS A 62 3.86 -13.81 -8.17
C CYS A 62 4.82 -12.95 -7.31
N SER A 63 5.51 -12.05 -7.97
CA SER A 63 6.17 -10.92 -7.31
C SER A 63 5.15 -9.86 -6.90
N ILE A 64 5.49 -9.04 -5.91
CA ILE A 64 4.63 -7.99 -5.38
C ILE A 64 5.34 -6.65 -5.48
N VAL A 65 4.67 -5.69 -6.11
CA VAL A 65 5.04 -4.27 -6.11
C VAL A 65 4.07 -3.55 -5.19
N SER A 66 4.51 -3.25 -3.98
CA SER A 66 3.72 -2.57 -2.93
C SER A 66 3.95 -1.06 -2.94
N TYR A 67 3.01 -0.34 -2.32
CA TYR A 67 3.09 1.12 -2.14
C TYR A 67 3.38 1.84 -3.47
N SER A 68 2.71 1.41 -4.55
CA SER A 68 2.85 1.97 -5.90
C SER A 68 4.29 1.97 -6.43
N GLY A 69 5.14 1.04 -5.97
CA GLY A 69 6.52 0.90 -6.42
C GLY A 69 7.59 1.16 -5.37
N SER A 70 7.23 1.65 -4.17
CA SER A 70 8.23 1.94 -3.13
C SER A 70 8.84 0.70 -2.48
N LEU A 71 8.21 -0.48 -2.62
CA LEU A 71 8.71 -1.74 -2.09
C LEU A 71 8.38 -2.88 -3.07
N ILE A 72 9.39 -3.64 -3.49
CA ILE A 72 9.22 -4.77 -4.41
C ILE A 72 9.75 -6.04 -3.76
N LEU A 73 8.91 -7.07 -3.75
CA LEU A 73 9.20 -8.40 -3.26
C LEU A 73 9.16 -9.41 -4.41
N ASN A 74 10.11 -10.35 -4.44
CA ASN A 74 10.06 -11.46 -5.37
C ASN A 74 9.01 -12.52 -4.96
N GLU A 75 8.91 -13.62 -5.68
CA GLU A 75 7.98 -14.72 -5.40
C GLU A 75 8.21 -15.38 -4.04
N GLU A 76 9.45 -15.39 -3.57
CA GLU A 76 9.88 -15.89 -2.25
C GLU A 76 9.75 -14.87 -1.12
N ARG A 77 9.17 -13.69 -1.42
CA ARG A 77 9.00 -12.57 -0.46
C ARG A 77 10.31 -11.93 0.00
N GLN A 78 11.39 -12.13 -0.73
CA GLN A 78 12.63 -11.39 -0.52
C GLN A 78 12.50 -10.00 -1.12
N ILE A 79 12.99 -8.99 -0.42
CA ILE A 79 13.02 -7.61 -0.90
C ILE A 79 14.08 -7.51 -2.00
N ILE A 80 13.66 -7.14 -3.21
CA ILE A 80 14.56 -6.90 -4.34
C ILE A 80 14.73 -5.42 -4.67
N TYR A 81 13.84 -4.58 -4.17
CA TYR A 81 13.94 -3.13 -4.28
C TYR A 81 13.12 -2.47 -3.18
N HIS A 82 13.64 -1.39 -2.62
CA HIS A 82 12.87 -0.48 -1.78
C HIS A 82 13.40 0.95 -1.92
N ARG A 83 12.51 1.91 -1.74
CA ARG A 83 12.81 3.31 -1.66
C ARG A 83 11.73 4.01 -0.87
N GLY A 84 12.07 4.45 0.32
CA GLY A 84 11.22 5.24 1.20
C GLY A 84 11.74 6.67 1.34
N MET A 85 10.96 7.52 2.01
CA MET A 85 11.45 8.77 2.58
C MET A 85 12.13 8.47 3.91
N SER A 86 13.09 9.29 4.33
CA SER A 86 13.69 9.14 5.65
C SER A 86 12.65 9.34 6.76
N ARG A 87 12.83 8.67 7.89
CA ARG A 87 11.97 8.89 9.08
C ARG A 87 11.89 10.36 9.48
N VAL A 88 12.99 11.12 9.33
CA VAL A 88 13.02 12.55 9.64
C VAL A 88 12.12 13.35 8.70
N GLU A 89 12.09 13.03 7.42
CA GLU A 89 11.20 13.68 6.46
C GLU A 89 9.74 13.31 6.71
N ALA A 90 9.46 12.05 7.00
CA ALA A 90 8.12 11.61 7.40
C ALA A 90 7.62 12.36 8.65
N ALA A 91 8.48 12.52 9.66
CA ALA A 91 8.15 13.29 10.86
C ALA A 91 7.82 14.76 10.53
N LYS A 92 8.60 15.41 9.65
CA LYS A 92 8.32 16.79 9.21
C LYS A 92 6.95 16.92 8.53
N ILE A 93 6.57 15.92 7.72
CA ILE A 93 5.24 15.92 7.07
C ILE A 93 4.14 15.79 8.14
N LEU A 94 4.30 14.88 9.09
CA LEU A 94 3.33 14.69 10.17
C LEU A 94 3.23 15.91 11.08
N ASP A 95 4.34 16.54 11.44
CA ASP A 95 4.35 17.77 12.23
C ASP A 95 3.68 18.92 11.49
N PHE A 96 3.95 19.07 10.21
CA PHE A 96 3.27 20.05 9.37
C PHE A 96 1.75 19.81 9.33
N THR A 97 1.31 18.58 9.12
CA THR A 97 -0.12 18.26 9.08
C THR A 97 -0.81 18.49 10.41
N ALA A 98 -0.14 18.22 11.53
CA ALA A 98 -0.65 18.52 12.87
C ALA A 98 -0.86 20.03 13.10
N GLN A 99 0.04 20.88 12.58
CA GLN A 99 -0.07 22.33 12.66
C GLN A 99 -1.24 22.89 11.83
N GLN A 100 -1.69 22.20 10.81
CA GLN A 100 -2.85 22.61 10.00
C GLN A 100 -4.19 22.31 10.70
N HIS A 101 -4.19 21.58 11.81
CA HIS A 101 -5.39 21.19 12.56
C HIS A 101 -6.47 20.48 11.70
N PHE A 102 -6.03 19.73 10.68
CA PHE A 102 -6.95 18.91 9.89
C PHE A 102 -7.55 17.79 10.74
N ASP A 103 -8.87 17.60 10.63
CA ASP A 103 -9.52 16.41 11.21
C ASP A 103 -9.23 15.19 10.38
N MET A 104 -8.11 14.52 10.69
CA MET A 104 -7.66 13.32 9.99
C MET A 104 -6.93 12.35 10.92
N ALA A 105 -7.04 11.06 10.61
CA ALA A 105 -6.13 10.04 11.15
C ALA A 105 -4.98 9.83 10.18
N TRP A 106 -3.84 9.34 10.68
CA TRP A 106 -2.72 8.98 9.83
C TRP A 106 -2.12 7.62 10.19
N GLY A 107 -1.48 7.00 9.21
CA GLY A 107 -0.65 5.82 9.36
C GLY A 107 0.64 5.95 8.56
N ALA A 108 1.72 5.42 9.11
CA ALA A 108 3.02 5.32 8.45
C ALA A 108 3.38 3.86 8.20
N TYR A 109 3.81 3.54 7.00
CA TYR A 109 4.22 2.20 6.61
C TYR A 109 5.73 2.15 6.38
N SER A 110 6.39 1.22 7.06
CA SER A 110 7.80 0.90 6.87
C SER A 110 7.92 -0.59 6.57
N PHE A 111 8.40 -0.95 5.38
CA PHE A 111 8.34 -2.32 4.88
C PHE A 111 6.93 -2.90 5.02
N ASP A 112 6.72 -3.87 5.92
CA ASP A 112 5.38 -4.44 6.19
C ASP A 112 4.82 -4.01 7.57
N GLN A 113 5.49 -3.09 8.26
CA GLN A 113 5.03 -2.52 9.51
C GLN A 113 4.11 -1.34 9.25
N TRP A 114 2.97 -1.27 9.94
CA TRP A 114 2.04 -0.15 9.93
C TRP A 114 1.94 0.46 11.33
N VAL A 115 2.30 1.73 11.46
CA VAL A 115 2.30 2.50 12.72
C VAL A 115 1.27 3.61 12.64
N THR A 116 0.52 3.82 13.73
CA THR A 116 -0.44 4.91 13.91
C THR A 116 -0.38 5.45 15.34
N PRO A 117 -0.64 6.74 15.59
CA PRO A 117 -0.63 7.30 16.95
C PRO A 117 -1.79 6.81 17.81
N ASP A 118 -2.94 6.57 17.17
CA ASP A 118 -4.15 6.10 17.83
C ASP A 118 -4.83 5.00 16.99
N ARG A 119 -4.67 3.76 17.44
CA ARG A 119 -5.30 2.61 16.81
C ARG A 119 -6.81 2.54 17.06
N THR A 120 -7.31 3.24 18.09
CA THR A 120 -8.74 3.26 18.43
C THR A 120 -9.54 4.29 17.62
N ASP A 121 -8.88 5.11 16.79
CA ASP A 121 -9.57 6.00 15.86
C ASP A 121 -10.45 5.17 14.90
N PRO A 122 -11.76 5.46 14.80
CA PRO A 122 -12.68 4.68 13.96
C PRO A 122 -12.27 4.61 12.48
N ARG A 123 -11.51 5.58 11.99
CA ARG A 123 -10.97 5.60 10.62
C ARG A 123 -9.88 4.56 10.45
N ILE A 124 -9.01 4.41 11.45
CA ILE A 124 -7.95 3.37 11.47
C ILE A 124 -8.58 2.00 11.61
N GLU A 125 -9.52 1.80 12.53
CA GLU A 125 -10.24 0.52 12.67
C GLU A 125 -10.97 0.10 11.39
N ARG A 126 -11.56 1.08 10.68
CA ARG A 126 -12.20 0.83 9.38
C ARG A 126 -11.17 0.39 8.34
N GLU A 127 -10.02 1.08 8.27
CA GLU A 127 -8.96 0.76 7.33
C GLU A 127 -8.39 -0.64 7.60
N GLU A 128 -8.12 -1.02 8.87
CA GLU A 128 -7.70 -2.37 9.25
C GLU A 128 -8.62 -3.45 8.67
N ARG A 129 -9.95 -3.23 8.75
CA ARG A 129 -10.94 -4.16 8.20
C ARG A 129 -10.89 -4.25 6.67
N ILE A 130 -10.64 -3.11 6.01
CA ILE A 130 -10.57 -3.04 4.53
C ILE A 130 -9.32 -3.75 4.02
N VAL A 131 -8.15 -3.38 4.57
CA VAL A 131 -6.87 -3.90 4.09
C VAL A 131 -6.49 -5.25 4.70
N LYS A 132 -7.25 -5.72 5.72
CA LYS A 132 -7.01 -6.96 6.48
C LYS A 132 -5.61 -7.02 7.09
N ALA A 133 -5.13 -5.88 7.55
CA ALA A 133 -3.86 -5.72 8.24
C ALA A 133 -4.11 -4.98 9.57
N THR A 134 -3.21 -5.14 10.53
CA THR A 134 -3.33 -4.56 11.87
C THR A 134 -2.27 -3.49 12.07
N ALA A 135 -2.69 -2.29 12.47
CA ALA A 135 -1.79 -1.22 12.84
C ALA A 135 -1.18 -1.45 14.23
N GLN A 136 0.03 -0.98 14.44
CA GLN A 136 0.67 -0.90 15.75
C GLN A 136 0.53 0.52 16.28
N GLN A 137 0.06 0.66 17.50
CA GLN A 137 -0.02 1.98 18.12
C GLN A 137 1.35 2.43 18.61
N GLY A 138 1.75 3.64 18.23
CA GLY A 138 3.01 4.23 18.63
C GLY A 138 3.37 5.46 17.81
N VAL A 139 4.59 5.96 18.03
CA VAL A 139 5.16 7.07 17.28
C VAL A 139 6.25 6.58 16.34
N ILE A 140 6.37 7.21 15.17
CA ILE A 140 7.33 6.78 14.16
C ILE A 140 8.78 6.84 14.65
N ALA A 141 9.10 7.77 15.57
CA ALA A 141 10.44 7.92 16.13
C ALA A 141 10.94 6.66 16.85
N ASP A 142 10.04 5.95 17.54
CA ASP A 142 10.36 4.78 18.36
C ASP A 142 10.17 3.47 17.58
N MET A 143 9.26 3.47 16.62
CA MET A 143 8.77 2.26 15.96
C MET A 143 9.42 2.00 14.60
N ILE A 144 9.86 3.05 13.91
CA ILE A 144 10.45 2.95 12.57
C ILE A 144 11.93 3.31 12.63
N ALA A 145 12.79 2.37 12.19
CA ALA A 145 14.23 2.56 12.25
C ALA A 145 14.70 3.65 11.27
N ASP A 146 14.46 3.49 9.98
CA ASP A 146 15.10 4.30 8.94
C ASP A 146 14.14 4.94 7.94
N GLU A 147 13.33 4.14 7.25
CA GLU A 147 12.55 4.58 6.09
C GLU A 147 11.05 4.39 6.26
N VAL A 148 10.29 5.33 5.69
CA VAL A 148 8.83 5.28 5.55
C VAL A 148 8.50 5.16 4.07
N HIS A 149 7.84 4.07 3.67
CA HIS A 149 7.49 3.79 2.27
C HIS A 149 6.17 4.43 1.85
N LYS A 150 5.28 4.69 2.83
CA LYS A 150 3.98 5.33 2.60
C LYS A 150 3.51 6.05 3.86
N LEU A 151 3.02 7.27 3.71
CA LEU A 151 2.13 7.93 4.68
C LEU A 151 0.70 7.84 4.16
N LEU A 152 -0.21 7.42 5.02
CA LEU A 152 -1.64 7.34 4.78
C LEU A 152 -2.34 8.40 5.63
N PHE A 153 -3.18 9.21 5.00
CA PHE A 153 -4.05 10.16 5.71
C PHE A 153 -5.51 9.80 5.43
N ILE A 154 -6.33 9.72 6.47
CA ILE A 154 -7.75 9.35 6.38
C ILE A 154 -8.57 10.49 6.96
N CYS A 155 -9.35 11.14 6.12
CA CYS A 155 -10.19 12.28 6.48
C CYS A 155 -11.61 12.14 5.92
N ALA A 156 -12.50 13.05 6.28
CA ALA A 156 -13.80 13.16 5.63
C ALA A 156 -13.62 13.62 4.17
N PRO A 157 -14.46 13.12 3.21
CA PRO A 157 -14.34 13.45 1.79
C PRO A 157 -14.29 14.95 1.47
N ALA A 158 -14.98 15.78 2.26
CA ALA A 158 -14.98 17.22 2.09
C ALA A 158 -13.61 17.89 2.29
N TRP A 159 -12.67 17.25 2.99
CA TRP A 159 -11.34 17.77 3.27
C TRP A 159 -10.27 17.26 2.30
N THR A 160 -10.56 16.21 1.53
CA THR A 160 -9.56 15.51 0.70
C THR A 160 -8.83 16.47 -0.25
N ASP A 161 -9.58 17.27 -1.02
CA ASP A 161 -8.98 18.20 -2.00
C ASP A 161 -8.12 19.28 -1.35
N THR A 162 -8.56 19.81 -0.20
CA THR A 162 -7.82 20.82 0.57
C THR A 162 -6.52 20.25 1.13
N ILE A 163 -6.57 19.07 1.74
CA ILE A 163 -5.40 18.40 2.30
C ILE A 163 -4.41 18.05 1.19
N GLU A 164 -4.88 17.46 0.09
CA GLU A 164 -4.05 17.12 -1.06
C GLU A 164 -3.32 18.36 -1.62
N ALA A 165 -4.06 19.44 -1.87
CA ALA A 165 -3.48 20.69 -2.39
C ALA A 165 -2.45 21.29 -1.44
N THR A 166 -2.75 21.30 -0.14
CA THR A 166 -1.86 21.83 0.89
C THR A 166 -0.56 21.03 0.98
N LEU A 167 -0.66 19.69 0.96
CA LEU A 167 0.50 18.82 1.00
C LEU A 167 1.33 18.92 -0.28
N LYS A 168 0.71 18.96 -1.46
CA LYS A 168 1.41 19.13 -2.75
C LYS A 168 2.17 20.46 -2.84
N ALA A 169 1.60 21.53 -2.30
CA ALA A 169 2.26 22.83 -2.27
C ALA A 169 3.49 22.84 -1.35
N GLN A 170 3.41 22.18 -0.19
CA GLN A 170 4.46 22.15 0.81
C GLN A 170 5.56 21.11 0.51
N PHE A 171 5.19 19.97 -0.09
CA PHE A 171 6.07 18.84 -0.33
C PHE A 171 6.04 18.37 -1.80
N PRO A 172 6.38 19.25 -2.77
CA PRO A 172 6.25 18.95 -4.20
C PRO A 172 7.18 17.82 -4.69
N GLN A 173 8.16 17.41 -3.88
CA GLN A 173 9.08 16.33 -4.18
C GLN A 173 8.47 14.92 -3.98
N TYR A 174 7.30 14.82 -3.33
CA TYR A 174 6.63 13.55 -3.10
C TYR A 174 5.40 13.41 -3.99
N GLU A 175 5.11 12.16 -4.34
CA GLU A 175 3.85 11.82 -4.99
C GLU A 175 2.73 11.78 -3.96
N ILE A 176 1.71 12.59 -4.16
CA ILE A 176 0.54 12.70 -3.28
C ILE A 176 -0.69 12.45 -4.12
N VAL A 177 -1.41 11.38 -3.78
CA VAL A 177 -2.60 10.90 -4.48
C VAL A 177 -3.75 10.65 -3.50
N LYS A 178 -4.97 10.71 -4.01
CA LYS A 178 -6.21 10.41 -3.29
C LYS A 178 -6.92 9.18 -3.85
#